data_e912079fcf43ffd744c56db45f1ecfcf
#
_entry.id   e912079fcf43ffd744c56db45f1ecfcf
#
_cell.length_a   1.000
_cell.length_b   1.000
_cell.length_c   1.000
_cell.angle_alpha   90.00
_cell.angle_beta   90.00
_cell.angle_gamma   90.00
#
_symmetry.space_group_name_H-M   'P 1'
#
loop_
_entity.id
_entity.type
_entity.pdbx_description
1 polymer ?
#
loop_
_entity_poly.entity_id
_entity_poly.type
_entity_poly.pdbx_seq_one_letter_code
_entity_poly.pdbx_strand_id
1 'polypeptide(L)'
;MTTPTILARAAGAGLLALLAGCAGTHDHATAPGAPAAPVFSEARYRAHVERLASDEFEGRAPRSAGEARTIAYIEQEFRKAGLEPGVDGSFLQPVPLVQITTHADATMALRSPGGTLALRYADDMVVWTRRPQPESRINQAEVVFAGYGIVAPEYDWNDYAGLDVRGKIVLVLVNDPGFATQDPALFSGNTMTYYG
;
A
#
# COMPACT_ATOMS: atom_id res chain seq x y z
N MET A 1 19.09 52.92 52.72
CA MET A 1 18.96 52.72 54.16
C MET A 1 19.06 51.23 54.40
N THR A 2 20.21 50.82 54.77
CA THR A 2 20.65 50.02 55.91
C THR A 2 20.37 48.52 55.81
N THR A 3 21.47 47.82 55.51
CA THR A 3 21.80 46.45 55.98
C THR A 3 21.77 46.38 57.52
N PRO A 4 21.80 45.22 58.19
CA PRO A 4 23.00 44.39 58.23
C PRO A 4 22.77 42.84 58.33
N THR A 5 23.73 42.12 57.81
CA THR A 5 24.60 41.07 58.33
C THR A 5 24.28 40.46 59.69
N ILE A 6 24.26 39.13 59.81
CA ILE A 6 24.98 38.35 60.86
C ILE A 6 25.30 36.93 60.40
N LEU A 7 26.57 36.56 60.58
CA LEU A 7 27.20 35.25 60.48
C LEU A 7 26.66 34.25 61.53
N ALA A 8 26.66 32.95 61.16
CA ALA A 8 26.99 31.90 62.08
C ALA A 8 27.61 30.71 61.36
N ARG A 9 28.87 30.44 61.72
CA ARG A 9 29.62 29.22 61.40
C ARG A 9 29.15 28.08 62.30
N ALA A 10 28.99 26.90 61.71
CA ALA A 10 29.18 25.65 62.50
C ALA A 10 29.73 24.59 61.54
N ALA A 11 30.87 24.09 61.95
CA ALA A 11 31.59 22.97 61.37
C ALA A 11 30.93 21.66 61.74
N GLY A 12 30.89 20.71 60.84
CA GLY A 12 30.46 19.33 61.09
C GLY A 12 31.13 18.41 60.08
N ALA A 13 32.04 17.62 60.61
CA ALA A 13 32.92 16.69 59.92
C ALA A 13 32.18 15.47 59.32
N GLY A 14 32.64 15.02 58.17
CA GLY A 14 32.97 13.61 57.91
C GLY A 14 31.81 12.63 57.71
N LEU A 15 31.57 12.22 56.49
CA LEU A 15 31.47 10.79 56.18
C LEU A 15 31.66 10.58 54.64
N LEU A 16 32.90 10.27 54.23
CA LEU A 16 33.15 9.70 52.91
C LEU A 16 32.61 8.26 52.94
N ALA A 17 31.44 8.01 52.34
CA ALA A 17 30.98 6.71 52.00
C ALA A 17 31.51 6.34 50.61
N LEU A 18 32.43 5.38 50.60
CA LEU A 18 32.92 4.68 49.41
C LEU A 18 31.77 3.92 48.76
N LEU A 19 31.21 4.45 47.67
CA LEU A 19 30.39 3.68 46.76
C LEU A 19 31.30 2.88 45.82
N ALA A 20 31.69 1.68 46.26
CA ALA A 20 32.19 0.66 45.35
C ALA A 20 31.06 0.21 44.46
N GLY A 21 30.92 0.82 43.30
CA GLY A 21 30.03 0.36 42.24
C GLY A 21 30.53 -0.97 41.72
N CYS A 22 29.81 -2.05 42.04
CA CYS A 22 29.93 -3.31 41.32
C CYS A 22 29.52 -3.07 39.88
N ALA A 23 30.48 -2.90 38.96
CA ALA A 23 30.30 -3.11 37.54
C ALA A 23 29.98 -4.60 37.34
N GLY A 24 28.75 -4.95 37.53
CA GLY A 24 28.23 -6.24 37.11
C GLY A 24 28.22 -6.25 35.60
N THR A 25 29.16 -6.95 34.98
CA THR A 25 29.03 -7.42 33.61
C THR A 25 27.78 -8.29 33.60
N HIS A 26 26.70 -7.76 33.03
CA HIS A 26 25.55 -8.59 32.71
C HIS A 26 25.97 -9.49 31.54
N ASP A 27 26.63 -10.60 31.88
CA ASP A 27 26.62 -11.76 31.01
C ASP A 27 25.15 -12.14 30.82
N HIS A 28 24.61 -11.83 29.67
CA HIS A 28 23.36 -12.43 29.23
C HIS A 28 23.62 -13.92 29.03
N ALA A 29 23.60 -14.66 30.11
CA ALA A 29 23.51 -16.10 30.06
C ALA A 29 22.22 -16.43 29.27
N THR A 30 22.38 -16.78 28.01
CA THR A 30 21.32 -17.33 27.20
C THR A 30 20.79 -18.55 27.90
N ALA A 31 19.54 -18.53 28.34
CA ALA A 31 18.92 -19.65 28.99
C ALA A 31 19.08 -20.92 28.13
N PRO A 32 19.53 -22.07 28.70
CA PRO A 32 19.68 -23.28 27.93
C PRO A 32 18.31 -23.72 27.42
N GLY A 33 18.12 -23.67 26.08
CA GLY A 33 16.89 -24.12 25.43
C GLY A 33 16.04 -23.10 24.72
N ALA A 34 16.41 -21.80 24.68
CA ALA A 34 15.75 -20.86 23.77
C ALA A 34 16.07 -21.28 22.31
N PRO A 35 15.05 -21.56 21.47
CA PRO A 35 15.29 -21.85 20.08
C PRO A 35 16.06 -20.69 19.46
N ALA A 36 17.13 -20.98 18.72
CA ALA A 36 17.88 -19.96 18.01
C ALA A 36 16.92 -19.16 17.13
N ALA A 37 17.02 -17.84 17.17
CA ALA A 37 16.20 -16.99 16.31
C ALA A 37 16.35 -17.45 14.85
N PRO A 38 15.26 -17.53 14.09
CA PRO A 38 15.33 -17.97 12.70
C PRO A 38 16.26 -17.05 11.90
N VAL A 39 17.32 -17.63 11.36
CA VAL A 39 18.28 -16.89 10.53
C VAL A 39 17.71 -16.80 9.12
N PHE A 40 17.57 -15.59 8.59
CA PHE A 40 17.22 -15.38 7.20
C PHE A 40 18.27 -16.02 6.29
N SER A 41 17.81 -16.83 5.33
CA SER A 41 18.67 -17.45 4.34
C SER A 41 18.42 -16.86 2.97
N GLU A 42 19.35 -16.04 2.48
CA GLU A 42 19.29 -15.47 1.13
C GLU A 42 19.15 -16.56 0.05
N ALA A 43 19.89 -17.65 0.19
CA ALA A 43 19.85 -18.75 -0.78
C ALA A 43 18.44 -19.38 -0.86
N ARG A 44 17.77 -19.59 0.27
CA ARG A 44 16.39 -20.11 0.26
C ARG A 44 15.42 -19.11 -0.30
N TYR A 45 15.55 -17.83 0.08
CA TYR A 45 14.72 -16.78 -0.47
C TYR A 45 14.85 -16.70 -2.00
N ARG A 46 16.07 -16.68 -2.51
CA ARG A 46 16.37 -16.69 -3.94
C ARG A 46 15.73 -17.89 -4.64
N ALA A 47 15.88 -19.09 -4.09
CA ALA A 47 15.29 -20.30 -4.66
C ALA A 47 13.76 -20.23 -4.74
N HIS A 48 13.07 -19.66 -3.73
CA HIS A 48 11.62 -19.44 -3.77
C HIS A 48 11.25 -18.45 -4.88
N VAL A 49 11.98 -17.34 -5.00
CA VAL A 49 11.73 -16.32 -6.04
C VAL A 49 11.93 -16.93 -7.43
N GLU A 50 13.05 -17.60 -7.67
CA GLU A 50 13.36 -18.25 -8.96
C GLU A 50 12.30 -19.29 -9.33
N ARG A 51 11.88 -20.11 -8.36
CA ARG A 51 10.85 -21.12 -8.59
C ARG A 51 9.51 -20.49 -8.95
N LEU A 52 9.05 -19.52 -8.16
CA LEU A 52 7.76 -18.87 -8.39
C LEU A 52 7.75 -17.96 -9.62
N ALA A 53 8.89 -17.44 -10.05
CA ALA A 53 9.00 -16.59 -11.24
C ALA A 53 9.25 -17.39 -12.52
N SER A 54 9.40 -18.70 -12.45
CA SER A 54 9.64 -19.52 -13.63
C SER A 54 8.43 -19.61 -14.55
N ASP A 55 8.66 -19.87 -15.83
CA ASP A 55 7.62 -20.02 -16.86
C ASP A 55 6.62 -21.13 -16.53
N GLU A 56 7.04 -22.14 -15.77
CA GLU A 56 6.17 -23.23 -15.32
C GLU A 56 4.94 -22.70 -14.54
N PHE A 57 5.09 -21.57 -13.84
CA PHE A 57 4.04 -20.97 -13.04
C PHE A 57 3.15 -19.98 -13.81
N GLU A 58 3.42 -19.70 -15.09
CA GLU A 58 2.55 -18.96 -16.02
C GLU A 58 1.99 -17.64 -15.48
N GLY A 59 2.79 -16.89 -14.68
CA GLY A 59 2.37 -15.62 -14.08
C GLY A 59 1.34 -15.73 -12.96
N ARG A 60 0.85 -16.90 -12.59
CA ARG A 60 0.02 -17.18 -11.39
C ARG A 60 -1.31 -16.43 -11.32
N ALA A 61 -1.90 -16.10 -12.45
CA ALA A 61 -3.19 -15.41 -12.47
C ALA A 61 -4.28 -16.24 -11.75
N PRO A 62 -5.24 -15.60 -11.05
CA PRO A 62 -6.34 -16.30 -10.41
C PRO A 62 -7.09 -17.23 -11.38
N ARG A 63 -7.43 -18.44 -10.90
CA ARG A 63 -8.11 -19.51 -11.66
C ARG A 63 -7.29 -20.08 -12.82
N SER A 64 -5.97 -19.83 -12.89
CA SER A 64 -5.07 -20.44 -13.86
C SER A 64 -4.42 -21.73 -13.31
N ALA A 65 -3.80 -22.50 -14.20
CA ALA A 65 -2.96 -23.63 -13.79
C ALA A 65 -1.76 -23.15 -12.98
N GLY A 66 -1.24 -21.95 -13.27
CA GLY A 66 -0.16 -21.33 -12.51
C GLY A 66 -0.55 -21.00 -11.06
N GLU A 67 -1.79 -20.55 -10.81
CA GLU A 67 -2.29 -20.40 -9.44
C GLU A 67 -2.31 -21.72 -8.69
N ALA A 68 -2.87 -22.76 -9.28
CA ALA A 68 -2.94 -24.08 -8.64
C ALA A 68 -1.56 -24.62 -8.26
N ARG A 69 -0.57 -24.47 -9.14
CA ARG A 69 0.84 -24.84 -8.86
C ARG A 69 1.43 -23.98 -7.74
N THR A 70 1.13 -22.68 -7.74
CA THR A 70 1.61 -21.74 -6.71
C THR A 70 1.08 -22.14 -5.34
N ILE A 71 -0.22 -22.36 -5.23
CA ILE A 71 -0.88 -22.77 -3.99
C ILE A 71 -0.26 -24.08 -3.47
N ALA A 72 -0.14 -25.08 -4.31
CA ALA A 72 0.45 -26.37 -3.93
C ALA A 72 1.92 -26.22 -3.46
N TYR A 73 2.70 -25.40 -4.14
CA TYR A 73 4.08 -25.11 -3.76
C TYR A 73 4.17 -24.42 -2.41
N ILE A 74 3.39 -23.37 -2.17
CA ILE A 74 3.40 -22.62 -0.91
C ILE A 74 2.94 -23.51 0.25
N GLU A 75 1.88 -24.30 0.06
CA GLU A 75 1.42 -25.26 1.07
C GLU A 75 2.51 -26.27 1.45
N GLN A 76 3.22 -26.80 0.45
CA GLN A 76 4.33 -27.71 0.69
C GLN A 76 5.45 -27.06 1.50
N GLU A 77 5.81 -25.82 1.18
CA GLU A 77 6.86 -25.09 1.90
C GLU A 77 6.43 -24.74 3.34
N PHE A 78 5.17 -24.42 3.56
CA PHE A 78 4.62 -24.21 4.91
C PHE A 78 4.72 -25.49 5.77
N ARG A 79 4.38 -26.63 5.18
CA ARG A 79 4.53 -27.94 5.85
C ARG A 79 5.99 -28.26 6.17
N LYS A 80 6.92 -28.01 5.25
CA LYS A 80 8.36 -28.17 5.48
C LYS A 80 8.90 -27.25 6.56
N ALA A 81 8.32 -26.07 6.70
CA ALA A 81 8.65 -25.11 7.76
C ALA A 81 8.06 -25.47 9.11
N GLY A 82 7.26 -26.53 9.21
CA GLY A 82 6.61 -26.97 10.44
C GLY A 82 5.40 -26.12 10.85
N LEU A 83 4.84 -25.33 9.91
CA LEU A 83 3.62 -24.58 10.17
C LEU A 83 2.40 -25.52 10.22
N GLU A 84 1.43 -25.14 11.02
CA GLU A 84 0.13 -25.83 11.12
C GLU A 84 -0.95 -25.06 10.35
N PRO A 85 -1.96 -25.75 9.81
CA PRO A 85 -3.08 -25.12 9.14
C PRO A 85 -3.85 -24.19 10.10
N GLY A 86 -4.12 -22.95 9.65
CA GLY A 86 -4.76 -21.93 10.49
C GLY A 86 -6.26 -21.74 10.24
N VAL A 87 -6.79 -22.18 9.10
CA VAL A 87 -8.18 -21.95 8.70
C VAL A 87 -8.93 -23.28 8.60
N ASP A 88 -9.73 -23.61 9.61
CA ASP A 88 -10.54 -24.85 9.65
C ASP A 88 -9.77 -26.12 9.25
N GLY A 89 -8.51 -26.22 9.71
CA GLY A 89 -7.63 -27.34 9.37
C GLY A 89 -7.03 -27.28 7.95
N SER A 90 -7.15 -26.15 7.26
CA SER A 90 -6.60 -25.91 5.94
C SER A 90 -5.54 -24.79 5.96
N PHE A 91 -4.54 -24.87 5.08
CA PHE A 91 -3.66 -23.76 4.76
C PHE A 91 -4.30 -22.75 3.81
N LEU A 92 -5.47 -23.08 3.25
CA LEU A 92 -6.13 -22.30 2.21
C LEU A 92 -7.42 -21.69 2.74
N GLN A 93 -7.59 -20.41 2.48
CA GLN A 93 -8.84 -19.70 2.68
C GLN A 93 -9.50 -19.46 1.32
N PRO A 94 -10.65 -20.09 1.02
CA PRO A 94 -11.38 -19.82 -0.20
C PRO A 94 -11.87 -18.37 -0.26
N VAL A 95 -11.57 -17.69 -1.36
CA VAL A 95 -12.04 -16.32 -1.63
C VAL A 95 -12.91 -16.35 -2.87
N PRO A 96 -14.21 -16.05 -2.77
CA PRO A 96 -15.07 -15.98 -3.95
C PRO A 96 -14.70 -14.78 -4.81
N LEU A 97 -14.42 -15.03 -6.09
CA LEU A 97 -14.07 -14.01 -7.07
C LEU A 97 -15.10 -14.02 -8.20
N VAL A 98 -15.35 -12.84 -8.76
CA VAL A 98 -16.14 -12.67 -9.98
C VAL A 98 -15.21 -12.24 -11.10
N GLN A 99 -15.17 -13.04 -12.17
CA GLN A 99 -14.48 -12.65 -13.40
C GLN A 99 -15.49 -11.93 -14.31
N ILE A 100 -15.15 -10.72 -14.70
CA ILE A 100 -15.94 -9.94 -15.66
C ILE A 100 -15.14 -9.86 -16.95
N THR A 101 -15.72 -10.38 -18.03
CA THR A 101 -15.16 -10.22 -19.38
C THR A 101 -16.02 -9.21 -20.13
N THR A 102 -15.41 -8.10 -20.51
CA THR A 102 -16.10 -7.05 -21.25
C THR A 102 -16.03 -7.36 -22.74
N HIS A 103 -17.20 -7.42 -23.39
CA HIS A 103 -17.33 -7.46 -24.83
C HIS A 103 -17.84 -6.08 -25.27
N ALA A 104 -16.96 -5.27 -25.83
CA ALA A 104 -17.29 -3.91 -26.17
C ALA A 104 -17.26 -3.69 -27.68
N ASP A 105 -18.44 -3.56 -28.29
CA ASP A 105 -18.60 -2.92 -29.59
C ASP A 105 -18.90 -1.41 -29.39
N ALA A 106 -18.22 -0.80 -28.40
CA ALA A 106 -18.62 0.47 -27.89
C ALA A 106 -18.11 1.62 -28.79
N THR A 107 -19.04 2.41 -29.25
CA THR A 107 -18.76 3.78 -29.68
C THR A 107 -19.28 4.75 -28.62
N MET A 108 -18.52 5.76 -28.29
CA MET A 108 -18.92 6.84 -27.41
C MET A 108 -18.85 8.15 -28.16
N ALA A 109 -19.87 8.99 -28.04
CA ALA A 109 -19.88 10.32 -28.61
C ALA A 109 -19.88 11.37 -27.49
N LEU A 110 -18.86 12.20 -27.44
CA LEU A 110 -18.80 13.39 -26.60
C LEU A 110 -19.29 14.59 -27.40
N ARG A 111 -20.31 15.27 -26.91
CA ARG A 111 -20.88 16.46 -27.56
C ARG A 111 -20.54 17.70 -26.75
N SER A 112 -20.10 18.72 -27.44
CA SER A 112 -19.81 20.04 -26.88
C SER A 112 -20.32 21.14 -27.85
N PRO A 113 -20.35 22.40 -27.43
CA PRO A 113 -20.63 23.52 -28.35
C PRO A 113 -19.67 23.57 -29.54
N GLY A 114 -18.44 23.07 -29.41
CA GLY A 114 -17.45 23.03 -30.47
C GLY A 114 -17.59 21.84 -31.43
N GLY A 115 -18.54 20.94 -31.22
CA GLY A 115 -18.76 19.78 -32.08
C GLY A 115 -18.91 18.45 -31.35
N THR A 116 -18.86 17.38 -32.13
CA THR A 116 -18.97 16.00 -31.61
C THR A 116 -17.65 15.28 -31.85
N LEU A 117 -17.10 14.70 -30.79
CA LEU A 117 -15.97 13.77 -30.83
C LEU A 117 -16.51 12.34 -30.72
N ALA A 118 -16.29 11.52 -31.73
CA ALA A 118 -16.62 10.11 -31.70
C ALA A 118 -15.39 9.31 -31.33
N LEU A 119 -15.52 8.42 -30.34
CA LEU A 119 -14.47 7.54 -29.85
C LEU A 119 -14.85 6.08 -30.12
N ARG A 120 -13.91 5.29 -30.59
CA ARG A 120 -14.07 3.86 -30.88
C ARG A 120 -13.29 3.03 -29.88
N TYR A 121 -13.90 1.92 -29.46
CA TYR A 121 -13.22 0.96 -28.59
C TYR A 121 -11.98 0.40 -29.25
N ALA A 122 -10.94 0.21 -28.46
CA ALA A 122 -9.60 -0.26 -28.80
C ALA A 122 -8.75 0.69 -29.65
N ASP A 123 -9.36 1.63 -30.42
CA ASP A 123 -8.62 2.63 -31.18
C ASP A 123 -8.39 3.91 -30.36
N ASP A 124 -9.47 4.45 -29.81
CA ASP A 124 -9.48 5.75 -29.13
C ASP A 124 -9.70 5.62 -27.62
N MET A 125 -10.29 4.52 -27.16
CA MET A 125 -10.62 4.29 -25.76
C MET A 125 -10.67 2.81 -25.42
N VAL A 126 -10.58 2.51 -24.11
CA VAL A 126 -10.94 1.21 -23.52
C VAL A 126 -12.05 1.41 -22.50
N VAL A 127 -12.95 0.44 -22.38
CA VAL A 127 -14.01 0.46 -21.38
C VAL A 127 -14.07 -0.86 -20.64
N TRP A 128 -14.34 -0.79 -19.36
CA TRP A 128 -14.65 -1.94 -18.52
C TRP A 128 -15.60 -1.54 -17.40
N THR A 129 -16.17 -2.53 -16.74
CA THR A 129 -17.03 -2.31 -15.58
C THR A 129 -16.61 -3.24 -14.44
N ARG A 130 -16.77 -2.77 -13.20
CA ARG A 130 -16.64 -3.60 -12.00
C ARG A 130 -18.00 -4.13 -11.51
N ARG A 131 -19.08 -3.81 -12.20
CA ARG A 131 -20.43 -4.27 -11.84
C ARG A 131 -20.67 -5.65 -12.41
N PRO A 132 -20.95 -6.69 -11.59
CA PRO A 132 -21.21 -8.04 -12.05
C PRO A 132 -22.66 -8.14 -12.58
N GLN A 133 -22.92 -7.53 -13.70
CA GLN A 133 -24.22 -7.47 -14.36
C GLN A 133 -24.05 -7.68 -15.87
N PRO A 134 -25.06 -8.20 -16.57
CA PRO A 134 -24.97 -8.52 -17.99
C PRO A 134 -24.68 -7.31 -18.86
N GLU A 135 -25.10 -6.13 -18.45
CA GLU A 135 -24.94 -4.91 -19.24
C GLU A 135 -24.75 -3.68 -18.35
N SER A 136 -23.85 -2.80 -18.76
CA SER A 136 -23.68 -1.46 -18.19
C SER A 136 -23.81 -0.43 -19.31
N ARG A 137 -24.69 0.54 -19.13
CA ARG A 137 -24.96 1.59 -20.11
C ARG A 137 -24.76 2.96 -19.52
N ILE A 138 -24.26 3.87 -20.35
CA ILE A 138 -24.22 5.32 -20.09
C ILE A 138 -25.01 5.98 -21.20
N ASN A 139 -26.09 6.69 -20.86
CA ASN A 139 -26.92 7.39 -21.81
C ASN A 139 -26.98 8.87 -21.44
N GLN A 140 -26.52 9.73 -22.35
CA GLN A 140 -26.66 11.20 -22.28
C GLN A 140 -26.27 11.82 -20.93
N ALA A 141 -25.22 11.30 -20.30
CA ALA A 141 -24.72 11.85 -19.06
C ALA A 141 -23.85 13.08 -19.35
N GLU A 142 -23.99 14.11 -18.51
CA GLU A 142 -23.09 15.27 -18.51
C GLU A 142 -21.68 14.84 -18.13
N VAL A 143 -20.66 15.44 -18.76
CA VAL A 143 -19.26 15.23 -18.43
C VAL A 143 -18.73 16.44 -17.68
N VAL A 144 -18.12 16.22 -16.52
CA VAL A 144 -17.48 17.25 -15.70
C VAL A 144 -16.00 16.92 -15.57
N PHE A 145 -15.16 17.89 -15.86
CA PHE A 145 -13.72 17.76 -15.65
C PHE A 145 -13.37 18.11 -14.19
N ALA A 146 -12.68 17.21 -13.50
CA ALA A 146 -12.27 17.37 -12.10
C ALA A 146 -10.76 17.15 -11.94
N GLY A 147 -9.94 17.89 -12.70
CA GLY A 147 -8.49 17.85 -12.55
C GLY A 147 -7.93 16.43 -12.51
N TYR A 148 -7.29 16.08 -11.43
CA TYR A 148 -6.78 14.71 -11.14
C TYR A 148 -7.76 13.88 -10.30
N GLY A 149 -8.89 14.45 -9.89
CA GLY A 149 -9.88 13.79 -9.04
C GLY A 149 -9.42 13.55 -7.61
N ILE A 150 -8.53 14.39 -7.11
CA ILE A 150 -7.87 14.23 -5.82
C ILE A 150 -8.57 15.05 -4.74
N VAL A 151 -8.70 14.44 -3.55
CA VAL A 151 -9.03 15.11 -2.29
C VAL A 151 -7.92 14.79 -1.30
N ALA A 152 -7.02 15.74 -1.07
CA ALA A 152 -5.84 15.61 -0.22
C ALA A 152 -5.77 16.79 0.76
N PRO A 153 -6.44 16.70 1.91
CA PRO A 153 -6.48 17.78 2.88
C PRO A 153 -5.10 18.20 3.40
N GLU A 154 -4.16 17.29 3.45
CA GLU A 154 -2.77 17.53 3.87
C GLU A 154 -1.99 18.44 2.90
N TYR A 155 -2.47 18.56 1.65
CA TYR A 155 -1.94 19.48 0.65
C TYR A 155 -2.88 20.67 0.38
N ASP A 156 -3.94 20.83 1.18
CA ASP A 156 -5.01 21.81 0.94
C ASP A 156 -5.60 21.70 -0.49
N TRP A 157 -5.71 20.47 -0.98
CA TRP A 157 -6.09 20.15 -2.35
C TRP A 157 -7.44 19.45 -2.43
N ASN A 158 -8.35 19.98 -3.26
CA ASN A 158 -9.62 19.35 -3.53
C ASN A 158 -10.13 19.71 -4.93
N ASP A 159 -9.92 18.79 -5.88
CA ASP A 159 -10.37 18.94 -7.27
C ASP A 159 -11.90 18.98 -7.42
N TYR A 160 -12.64 18.53 -6.41
CA TYR A 160 -14.10 18.54 -6.42
C TYR A 160 -14.71 19.78 -5.76
N ALA A 161 -13.90 20.73 -5.29
CA ALA A 161 -14.39 21.94 -4.63
C ALA A 161 -15.28 22.73 -5.58
N GLY A 162 -16.54 22.94 -5.19
CA GLY A 162 -17.53 23.67 -5.97
C GLY A 162 -18.13 22.91 -7.18
N LEU A 163 -17.78 21.62 -7.39
CA LEU A 163 -18.32 20.79 -8.45
C LEU A 163 -19.46 19.91 -7.95
N ASP A 164 -20.58 19.90 -8.67
CA ASP A 164 -21.62 18.87 -8.50
C ASP A 164 -21.40 17.77 -9.54
N VAL A 165 -20.92 16.62 -9.07
CA VAL A 165 -20.60 15.44 -9.91
C VAL A 165 -21.64 14.33 -9.80
N ARG A 166 -22.71 14.51 -9.04
CA ARG A 166 -23.73 13.47 -8.82
C ARG A 166 -24.47 13.15 -10.10
N GLY A 167 -24.46 11.87 -10.49
CA GLY A 167 -25.11 11.38 -11.71
C GLY A 167 -24.41 11.77 -13.01
N LYS A 168 -23.19 12.33 -12.93
CA LYS A 168 -22.41 12.75 -14.08
C LYS A 168 -21.22 11.81 -14.32
N ILE A 169 -20.61 11.93 -15.49
CA ILE A 169 -19.32 11.32 -15.81
C ILE A 169 -18.24 12.28 -15.35
N VAL A 170 -17.34 11.81 -14.52
CA VAL A 170 -16.18 12.61 -14.12
C VAL A 170 -15.00 12.26 -15.02
N LEU A 171 -14.46 13.25 -15.69
CA LEU A 171 -13.22 13.18 -16.45
C LEU A 171 -12.08 13.62 -15.56
N VAL A 172 -11.07 12.76 -15.40
CA VAL A 172 -9.88 13.03 -14.60
C VAL A 172 -8.61 12.74 -15.40
N LEU A 173 -7.54 13.43 -15.04
CA LEU A 173 -6.18 13.11 -15.50
C LEU A 173 -5.60 11.98 -14.66
N VAL A 174 -4.73 11.18 -15.25
CA VAL A 174 -3.95 10.17 -14.53
C VAL A 174 -2.75 10.84 -13.87
N ASN A 175 -2.28 10.31 -12.74
CA ASN A 175 -1.26 10.84 -11.85
C ASN A 175 -1.76 11.99 -10.95
N ASP A 176 -0.84 12.82 -10.49
CA ASP A 176 -1.09 13.98 -9.64
C ASP A 176 -0.43 15.25 -10.20
N PRO A 177 -0.77 16.44 -9.67
CA PRO A 177 -0.23 17.71 -10.18
C PRO A 177 1.28 17.81 -10.07
N GLY A 178 1.87 17.26 -9.02
CA GLY A 178 3.31 17.27 -8.80
C GLY A 178 4.07 16.49 -9.85
N PHE A 179 3.55 15.31 -10.22
CA PHE A 179 4.14 14.49 -11.27
C PHE A 179 4.15 15.20 -12.63
N ALA A 180 3.04 15.85 -13.00
CA ALA A 180 2.94 16.55 -14.27
C ALA A 180 3.83 17.79 -14.35
N THR A 181 3.97 18.52 -13.26
CA THR A 181 4.77 19.77 -13.19
C THR A 181 6.21 19.55 -12.76
N GLN A 182 6.53 18.38 -12.18
CA GLN A 182 7.79 18.06 -11.53
C GLN A 182 8.16 19.03 -10.37
N ASP A 183 7.15 19.67 -9.80
CA ASP A 183 7.31 20.57 -8.66
C ASP A 183 7.39 19.79 -7.36
N PRO A 184 8.55 19.76 -6.68
CA PRO A 184 8.71 19.03 -5.43
C PRO A 184 7.84 19.56 -4.28
N ALA A 185 7.31 20.75 -4.38
CA ALA A 185 6.38 21.31 -3.41
C ALA A 185 4.95 20.75 -3.54
N LEU A 186 4.62 20.15 -4.69
CA LEU A 186 3.34 19.52 -4.97
C LEU A 186 3.47 18.00 -4.99
N PHE A 187 2.77 17.30 -4.11
CA PHE A 187 2.68 15.83 -4.09
C PHE A 187 4.05 15.12 -4.25
N SER A 188 5.12 15.69 -3.70
CA SER A 188 6.50 15.16 -3.81
C SER A 188 7.08 15.14 -5.24
N GLY A 189 6.61 15.99 -6.12
CA GLY A 189 7.12 16.16 -7.50
C GLY A 189 6.88 14.93 -8.36
N ASN A 190 7.92 14.44 -9.04
CA ASN A 190 7.83 13.29 -9.93
C ASN A 190 7.85 11.92 -9.21
N THR A 191 7.71 11.88 -7.91
CA THR A 191 7.57 10.64 -7.14
C THR A 191 6.13 10.16 -7.23
N MET A 192 5.93 8.86 -7.52
CA MET A 192 4.60 8.27 -7.47
C MET A 192 4.06 8.37 -6.04
N THR A 193 2.90 9.01 -5.88
CA THR A 193 2.23 9.16 -4.61
C THR A 193 1.05 8.18 -4.50
N TYR A 194 0.40 8.16 -3.34
CA TYR A 194 -0.84 7.42 -3.14
C TYR A 194 -1.97 7.88 -4.08
N TYR A 195 -1.91 9.11 -4.57
CA TYR A 195 -2.93 9.74 -5.42
C TYR A 195 -2.72 9.50 -6.91
N GLY A 196 -1.51 9.05 -7.33
CA GLY A 196 -1.15 8.86 -8.73
C GLY A 196 -1.50 7.52 -9.36
#